data_25cb1c228716578078224b9aed0e7911
#
_entry.id   25cb1c228716578078224b9aed0e7911
#
_cell.length_a   1.000
_cell.length_b   1.000
_cell.length_c   1.000
_cell.angle_alpha   90.00
_cell.angle_beta   90.00
_cell.angle_gamma   90.00
#
_symmetry.space_group_name_H-M   'P 1'
#
loop_
_entity.id
_entity.type
_entity.pdbx_description
1 polymer ?
#
loop_
_entity_poly.entity_id
_entity_poly.type
_entity_poly.pdbx_seq_one_letter_code
_entity_poly.pdbx_strand_id
1 'polypeptide(L)'
;GVGSLGTRSEIAAELILHGGTEEQRQHWLPKIASGEILPTAVFTEPNVGSDLGSVGTRAIRDGDVYKVQGNKTWITHAARADMMTLLARSNPDQRGYRGLSMFLAEKPRGTVDDPFPGEGMSGSEIEVLGYRGMKEYEIAFDGFEVGADNLLGGEEGNGFKQLMATFESARIQTAARAVGVAQNAFELGLNYGIERQQFGGAIVRFPRVAGKLAWMAVEIMMARQLTYFAARQKDQGRRCDL
;
A
#
# COMPACT_ATOMS: atom_id res chain seq x y z
N GLY A 1 -4.75 9.81 9.01
CA GLY A 1 -3.54 10.35 8.77
C GLY A 1 -2.73 10.00 7.56
N VAL A 2 -1.42 10.00 7.77
CA VAL A 2 -0.42 9.86 6.69
C VAL A 2 -0.52 8.54 5.92
N GLY A 3 -0.94 7.45 6.55
CA GLY A 3 -1.07 6.15 5.89
C GLY A 3 -2.09 6.12 4.74
N SER A 4 -3.19 6.87 4.83
CA SER A 4 -4.18 6.94 3.76
C SER A 4 -3.69 7.69 2.51
N LEU A 5 -2.70 8.57 2.65
CA LEU A 5 -2.07 9.24 1.51
C LEU A 5 -1.28 8.25 0.65
N GLY A 6 -0.58 7.28 1.28
CA GLY A 6 0.19 6.29 0.55
C GLY A 6 -0.66 5.41 -0.38
N THR A 7 -1.81 4.91 0.07
CA THR A 7 -2.69 4.10 -0.80
C THR A 7 -3.33 4.94 -1.91
N ARG A 8 -3.51 6.22 -1.69
CA ARG A 8 -4.18 7.16 -2.58
C ARG A 8 -3.26 7.68 -3.68
N SER A 9 -2.17 8.35 -3.32
CA SER A 9 -1.25 8.98 -4.26
C SER A 9 -0.15 8.03 -4.75
N GLU A 10 0.50 7.32 -3.84
CA GLU A 10 1.70 6.54 -4.14
C GLU A 10 1.44 5.14 -4.70
N ILE A 11 0.19 4.67 -4.65
CA ILE A 11 -0.18 3.37 -5.21
C ILE A 11 -1.24 3.55 -6.28
N ALA A 12 -2.46 3.95 -5.93
CA ALA A 12 -3.56 3.98 -6.90
C ALA A 12 -3.35 5.02 -8.00
N ALA A 13 -2.96 6.25 -7.63
CA ALA A 13 -2.72 7.29 -8.62
C ALA A 13 -1.52 6.98 -9.53
N GLU A 14 -0.42 6.47 -8.97
CA GLU A 14 0.75 6.03 -9.74
C GLU A 14 0.42 4.90 -10.72
N LEU A 15 -0.34 3.87 -10.25
CA LEU A 15 -0.80 2.78 -11.11
C LEU A 15 -1.61 3.30 -12.31
N ILE A 16 -2.56 4.21 -12.05
CA ILE A 16 -3.43 4.76 -13.09
C ILE A 16 -2.65 5.70 -14.01
N LEU A 17 -1.78 6.55 -13.46
CA LEU A 17 -0.98 7.51 -14.22
C LEU A 17 -0.07 6.81 -15.24
N HIS A 18 0.58 5.72 -14.84
CA HIS A 18 1.57 5.03 -15.66
C HIS A 18 1.02 3.82 -16.41
N GLY A 19 -0.02 3.17 -15.89
CA GLY A 19 -0.58 1.95 -16.46
C GLY A 19 -1.95 2.09 -17.08
N GLY A 20 -2.69 3.18 -16.80
CA GLY A 20 -4.05 3.38 -17.27
C GLY A 20 -4.15 3.89 -18.71
N THR A 21 -5.31 3.65 -19.35
CA THR A 21 -5.67 4.32 -20.60
C THR A 21 -5.94 5.81 -20.34
N GLU A 22 -6.05 6.60 -21.40
CA GLU A 22 -6.36 8.02 -21.25
C GLU A 22 -7.73 8.24 -20.60
N GLU A 23 -8.72 7.43 -20.98
CA GLU A 23 -10.07 7.45 -20.40
C GLU A 23 -10.03 7.12 -18.91
N GLN A 24 -9.26 6.11 -18.51
CA GLN A 24 -9.08 5.73 -17.10
C GLN A 24 -8.39 6.85 -16.30
N ARG A 25 -7.37 7.51 -16.87
CA ARG A 25 -6.69 8.66 -16.22
C ARG A 25 -7.65 9.82 -16.02
N GLN A 26 -8.39 10.21 -17.06
CA GLN A 26 -9.34 11.32 -17.01
C GLN A 26 -10.51 11.04 -16.06
N HIS A 27 -10.93 9.79 -15.94
CA HIS A 27 -12.03 9.40 -15.07
C HIS A 27 -11.60 9.36 -13.60
N TRP A 28 -10.48 8.71 -13.29
CA TRP A 28 -10.11 8.37 -11.92
C TRP A 28 -9.25 9.41 -11.22
N LEU A 29 -8.23 9.97 -11.88
CA LEU A 29 -7.27 10.84 -11.21
C LEU A 29 -7.87 12.09 -10.58
N PRO A 30 -8.81 12.83 -11.22
CA PRO A 30 -9.44 13.98 -10.58
C PRO A 30 -10.23 13.61 -9.33
N LYS A 31 -10.96 12.51 -9.34
CA LYS A 31 -11.77 12.02 -8.22
C LYS A 31 -10.90 11.55 -7.05
N ILE A 32 -9.77 10.90 -7.34
CA ILE A 32 -8.78 10.54 -6.33
C ILE A 32 -8.15 11.80 -5.73
N ALA A 33 -7.78 12.78 -6.55
CA ALA A 33 -7.16 14.02 -6.10
C ALA A 33 -8.10 14.83 -5.19
N SER A 34 -9.38 14.95 -5.55
CA SER A 34 -10.39 15.64 -4.74
C SER A 34 -10.76 14.89 -3.45
N GLY A 35 -10.55 13.58 -3.41
CA GLY A 35 -10.99 12.70 -2.32
C GLY A 35 -12.45 12.26 -2.44
N GLU A 36 -13.08 12.48 -3.57
CA GLU A 36 -14.39 11.92 -3.91
C GLU A 36 -14.33 10.38 -3.87
N ILE A 37 -13.26 9.81 -4.40
CA ILE A 37 -12.97 8.38 -4.37
C ILE A 37 -11.78 8.09 -3.48
N LEU A 38 -11.94 7.13 -2.59
CA LEU A 38 -10.90 6.61 -1.71
C LEU A 38 -10.46 5.23 -2.22
N PRO A 39 -9.26 5.10 -2.80
CA PRO A 39 -8.76 3.81 -3.26
C PRO A 39 -8.08 3.04 -2.12
N THR A 40 -8.04 1.71 -2.28
CA THR A 40 -7.20 0.81 -1.49
C THR A 40 -6.42 -0.16 -2.36
N ALA A 41 -5.27 -0.62 -1.86
CA ALA A 41 -4.39 -1.57 -2.54
C ALA A 41 -4.73 -3.01 -2.11
N VAL A 42 -5.04 -3.89 -3.07
CA VAL A 42 -5.55 -5.24 -2.80
C VAL A 42 -4.68 -6.27 -3.52
N PHE A 43 -3.54 -6.63 -2.89
CA PHE A 43 -2.53 -7.51 -3.50
C PHE A 43 -2.29 -8.78 -2.68
N THR A 44 -2.02 -8.62 -1.39
CA THR A 44 -1.58 -9.66 -0.47
C THR A 44 -2.67 -10.72 -0.21
N GLU A 45 -2.26 -11.97 -0.12
CA GLU A 45 -3.11 -13.10 0.23
C GLU A 45 -2.60 -13.78 1.51
N PRO A 46 -3.41 -14.60 2.21
CA PRO A 46 -2.98 -15.26 3.43
C PRO A 46 -1.68 -16.04 3.32
N ASN A 47 -1.41 -16.63 2.15
CA ASN A 47 -0.21 -17.43 1.89
C ASN A 47 0.77 -16.75 0.92
N VAL A 48 0.50 -15.54 0.44
CA VAL A 48 1.28 -14.85 -0.60
C VAL A 48 1.47 -13.39 -0.23
N GLY A 49 2.68 -13.03 0.16
CA GLY A 49 3.09 -11.65 0.43
C GLY A 49 4.13 -11.19 -0.58
N SER A 50 5.41 -11.45 -0.31
CA SER A 50 6.51 -11.01 -1.19
C SER A 50 6.53 -11.71 -2.55
N ASP A 51 6.10 -12.97 -2.62
CA ASP A 51 6.02 -13.75 -3.86
C ASP A 51 4.69 -13.52 -4.59
N LEU A 52 4.45 -12.31 -5.04
CA LEU A 52 3.21 -11.94 -5.74
C LEU A 52 2.98 -12.71 -7.05
N GLY A 53 4.01 -13.34 -7.61
CA GLY A 53 3.86 -14.23 -8.76
C GLY A 53 2.99 -15.46 -8.48
N SER A 54 2.85 -15.82 -7.19
CA SER A 54 2.06 -16.96 -6.72
C SER A 54 0.63 -16.59 -6.28
N VAL A 55 0.16 -15.36 -6.56
CA VAL A 55 -1.22 -14.93 -6.29
C VAL A 55 -2.22 -15.91 -6.89
N GLY A 56 -3.12 -16.38 -6.02
CA GLY A 56 -4.14 -17.39 -6.33
C GLY A 56 -5.55 -16.83 -6.59
N THR A 57 -5.86 -15.61 -6.14
CA THR A 57 -7.12 -14.93 -6.46
C THR A 57 -7.28 -14.83 -7.97
N ARG A 58 -8.42 -15.27 -8.49
CA ARG A 58 -8.72 -15.32 -9.92
C ARG A 58 -9.72 -14.24 -10.29
N ALA A 59 -9.59 -13.69 -11.49
CA ALA A 59 -10.55 -12.80 -12.12
C ALA A 59 -10.77 -13.32 -13.54
N ILE A 60 -11.81 -14.11 -13.73
CA ILE A 60 -12.09 -14.81 -15.01
C ILE A 60 -13.14 -14.03 -15.78
N ARG A 61 -12.83 -13.75 -17.04
CA ARG A 61 -13.73 -13.00 -17.91
C ARG A 61 -14.99 -13.79 -18.24
N ASP A 62 -16.13 -13.14 -18.08
CA ASP A 62 -17.46 -13.64 -18.44
C ASP A 62 -18.23 -12.51 -19.13
N GLY A 63 -18.17 -12.47 -20.45
CA GLY A 63 -18.76 -11.39 -21.26
C GLY A 63 -18.07 -10.03 -20.99
N ASP A 64 -18.83 -9.08 -20.48
CA ASP A 64 -18.38 -7.71 -20.20
C ASP A 64 -17.91 -7.50 -18.75
N VAL A 65 -17.79 -8.58 -17.98
CA VAL A 65 -17.30 -8.54 -16.59
C VAL A 65 -16.19 -9.55 -16.34
N TYR A 66 -15.44 -9.36 -15.29
CA TYR A 66 -14.57 -10.36 -14.67
C TYR A 66 -15.19 -10.81 -13.35
N LYS A 67 -15.38 -12.12 -13.18
CA LYS A 67 -15.80 -12.72 -11.92
C LYS A 67 -14.59 -13.04 -11.05
N VAL A 68 -14.54 -12.40 -9.89
CA VAL A 68 -13.43 -12.51 -8.96
C VAL A 68 -13.73 -13.56 -7.91
N GLN A 69 -12.73 -14.44 -7.65
CA GLN A 69 -12.80 -15.47 -6.62
C GLN A 69 -11.46 -15.64 -5.92
N GLY A 70 -11.47 -15.62 -4.58
CA GLY A 70 -10.27 -15.77 -3.76
C GLY A 70 -10.30 -14.93 -2.49
N ASN A 71 -9.16 -14.90 -1.78
CA ASN A 71 -9.06 -14.21 -0.50
C ASN A 71 -7.86 -13.26 -0.51
N LYS A 72 -8.06 -12.09 0.09
CA LYS A 72 -7.02 -11.08 0.30
C LYS A 72 -6.92 -10.74 1.78
N THR A 73 -5.73 -10.38 2.24
CA THR A 73 -5.48 -10.05 3.65
C THR A 73 -4.58 -8.83 3.79
N TRP A 74 -4.59 -8.21 4.96
CA TRP A 74 -3.86 -6.98 5.26
C TRP A 74 -4.23 -5.83 4.33
N ILE A 75 -5.52 -5.70 4.05
CA ILE A 75 -6.01 -4.66 3.15
C ILE A 75 -6.39 -3.42 3.95
N THR A 76 -5.56 -2.42 3.83
CA THR A 76 -5.70 -1.16 4.54
C THR A 76 -6.95 -0.42 4.10
N HIS A 77 -7.82 -0.05 5.06
CA HIS A 77 -8.97 0.82 4.83
C HIS A 77 -10.06 0.25 3.90
N ALA A 78 -10.08 -1.06 3.68
CA ALA A 78 -10.91 -1.70 2.66
C ALA A 78 -12.41 -1.41 2.79
N ALA A 79 -12.97 -1.41 4.01
CA ALA A 79 -14.40 -1.17 4.21
C ALA A 79 -14.82 0.21 3.68
N ARG A 80 -14.01 1.25 3.90
CA ARG A 80 -14.31 2.63 3.51
C ARG A 80 -13.84 3.02 2.11
N ALA A 81 -13.09 2.16 1.43
CA ALA A 81 -12.67 2.41 0.06
C ALA A 81 -13.84 2.30 -0.91
N ASP A 82 -13.79 3.07 -1.98
CA ASP A 82 -14.75 3.06 -3.10
C ASP A 82 -14.19 2.26 -4.28
N MET A 83 -12.87 2.15 -4.35
CA MET A 83 -12.15 1.48 -5.43
C MET A 83 -10.98 0.68 -4.88
N MET A 84 -10.79 -0.51 -5.41
CA MET A 84 -9.68 -1.40 -5.13
C MET A 84 -8.74 -1.44 -6.34
N THR A 85 -7.44 -1.18 -6.14
CA THR A 85 -6.45 -1.63 -7.12
C THR A 85 -6.18 -3.10 -6.84
N LEU A 86 -6.91 -3.97 -7.56
CA LEU A 86 -6.96 -5.40 -7.30
C LEU A 86 -6.00 -6.17 -8.23
N LEU A 87 -5.01 -6.83 -7.65
CA LEU A 87 -4.15 -7.77 -8.38
C LEU A 87 -4.78 -9.16 -8.34
N ALA A 88 -5.11 -9.72 -9.50
CA ALA A 88 -5.69 -11.04 -9.63
C ALA A 88 -5.18 -11.78 -10.88
N ARG A 89 -5.33 -13.08 -10.90
CA ARG A 89 -4.98 -13.94 -12.03
C ARG A 89 -6.11 -13.98 -13.03
N SER A 90 -5.96 -13.30 -14.16
CA SER A 90 -6.92 -13.30 -15.27
C SER A 90 -6.68 -14.48 -16.22
N ASN A 91 -5.45 -14.95 -16.35
CA ASN A 91 -5.12 -16.11 -17.15
C ASN A 91 -4.59 -17.28 -16.28
N PRO A 92 -5.43 -18.28 -15.98
CA PRO A 92 -5.05 -19.41 -15.12
C PRO A 92 -4.03 -20.36 -15.79
N ASP A 93 -3.93 -20.36 -17.11
CA ASP A 93 -2.99 -21.22 -17.85
C ASP A 93 -1.56 -20.64 -17.85
N GLN A 94 -1.44 -19.35 -17.57
CA GLN A 94 -0.17 -18.67 -17.42
C GLN A 94 0.29 -18.69 -15.96
N ARG A 95 1.33 -19.47 -15.67
CA ARG A 95 1.96 -19.49 -14.33
C ARG A 95 2.79 -18.23 -14.07
N GLY A 96 3.03 -17.93 -12.79
CA GLY A 96 3.84 -16.81 -12.36
C GLY A 96 3.19 -15.45 -12.69
N TYR A 97 4.01 -14.44 -12.86
CA TYR A 97 3.59 -13.05 -12.98
C TYR A 97 2.86 -12.71 -14.30
N ARG A 98 3.05 -13.50 -15.36
CA ARG A 98 2.46 -13.22 -16.68
C ARG A 98 0.95 -13.46 -16.74
N GLY A 99 0.40 -14.24 -15.83
CA GLY A 99 -1.04 -14.48 -15.73
C GLY A 99 -1.77 -13.45 -14.86
N LEU A 100 -1.06 -12.45 -14.32
CA LEU A 100 -1.60 -11.47 -13.40
C LEU A 100 -2.00 -10.17 -14.09
N SER A 101 -3.17 -9.68 -13.76
CA SER A 101 -3.73 -8.40 -14.23
C SER A 101 -4.09 -7.51 -13.06
N MET A 102 -4.08 -6.21 -13.29
CA MET A 102 -4.49 -5.19 -12.33
C MET A 102 -5.86 -4.65 -12.71
N PHE A 103 -6.75 -4.56 -11.74
CA PHE A 103 -8.12 -4.07 -11.94
C PHE A 103 -8.39 -2.83 -11.07
N LEU A 104 -9.14 -1.89 -11.62
CA LEU A 104 -9.71 -0.75 -10.90
C LEU A 104 -11.12 -1.15 -10.44
N ALA A 105 -11.20 -1.99 -9.43
CA ALA A 105 -12.43 -2.64 -9.01
C ALA A 105 -13.26 -1.73 -8.10
N GLU A 106 -14.33 -1.19 -8.63
CA GLU A 106 -15.28 -0.37 -7.87
C GLU A 106 -16.05 -1.22 -6.86
N LYS A 107 -16.37 -0.65 -5.73
CA LYS A 107 -17.23 -1.26 -4.72
C LYS A 107 -18.02 -0.20 -3.95
N PRO A 108 -19.19 -0.55 -3.41
CA PRO A 108 -19.89 0.34 -2.49
C PRO A 108 -19.04 0.61 -1.24
N ARG A 109 -19.06 1.87 -0.76
CA ARG A 109 -18.43 2.24 0.49
C ARG A 109 -19.17 1.61 1.65
N GLY A 110 -18.44 0.87 2.48
CA GLY A 110 -19.00 0.25 3.69
C GLY A 110 -19.22 1.25 4.82
N THR A 111 -20.04 0.83 5.75
CA THR A 111 -20.32 1.51 7.03
C THR A 111 -19.69 0.75 8.20
N VAL A 112 -19.94 1.20 9.42
CA VAL A 112 -19.52 0.46 10.63
C VAL A 112 -20.33 -0.82 10.80
N ASP A 113 -21.62 -0.76 10.47
CA ASP A 113 -22.57 -1.88 10.66
C ASP A 113 -22.56 -2.85 9.49
N ASP A 114 -22.21 -2.37 8.29
CA ASP A 114 -22.07 -3.16 7.08
C ASP A 114 -20.78 -2.76 6.35
N PRO A 115 -19.62 -3.34 6.69
CA PRO A 115 -18.35 -2.95 6.12
C PRO A 115 -18.14 -3.39 4.67
N PHE A 116 -18.87 -4.39 4.18
CA PHE A 116 -18.74 -4.94 2.84
C PHE A 116 -20.10 -5.18 2.17
N PRO A 117 -20.84 -4.12 1.81
CA PRO A 117 -22.20 -4.24 1.26
C PRO A 117 -22.24 -4.73 -0.19
N GLY A 118 -21.09 -4.92 -0.85
CA GLY A 118 -21.02 -5.37 -2.24
C GLY A 118 -21.40 -6.84 -2.41
N GLU A 119 -22.14 -7.15 -3.47
CA GLU A 119 -22.47 -8.53 -3.84
C GLU A 119 -21.19 -9.31 -4.21
N GLY A 120 -21.11 -10.58 -3.83
CA GLY A 120 -19.95 -11.43 -4.08
C GLY A 120 -18.69 -11.03 -3.28
N MET A 121 -18.84 -10.21 -2.24
CA MET A 121 -17.77 -9.77 -1.38
C MET A 121 -18.16 -9.88 0.08
N SER A 122 -17.22 -10.30 0.92
CA SER A 122 -17.32 -10.25 2.38
C SER A 122 -15.96 -9.98 2.99
N GLY A 123 -15.91 -9.64 4.28
CA GLY A 123 -14.64 -9.40 4.94
C GLY A 123 -14.78 -9.19 6.43
N SER A 124 -13.64 -9.19 7.12
CA SER A 124 -13.55 -8.95 8.57
C SER A 124 -12.36 -8.05 8.89
N GLU A 125 -12.47 -7.31 10.00
CA GLU A 125 -11.39 -6.48 10.51
C GLU A 125 -10.30 -7.35 11.13
N ILE A 126 -9.05 -7.00 10.87
CA ILE A 126 -7.86 -7.54 11.54
C ILE A 126 -7.47 -6.54 12.61
N GLU A 127 -7.45 -6.95 13.87
CA GLU A 127 -6.96 -6.10 14.96
C GLU A 127 -5.44 -5.91 14.87
N VAL A 128 -5.00 -4.64 14.89
CA VAL A 128 -3.58 -4.26 14.81
C VAL A 128 -3.21 -3.23 15.87
N LEU A 129 -1.92 -3.23 16.26
CA LEU A 129 -1.37 -2.29 17.26
C LEU A 129 -1.26 -0.89 16.73
N GLY A 130 -1.83 -0.36 15.91
CA GLY A 130 -1.73 0.97 15.34
C GLY A 130 -2.91 1.26 14.45
N TYR A 131 -2.71 2.16 13.50
CA TYR A 131 -3.73 2.49 12.50
C TYR A 131 -5.14 2.73 13.07
N ARG A 132 -5.24 3.36 14.23
CA ARG A 132 -6.54 3.57 14.92
C ARG A 132 -7.58 4.30 14.08
N GLY A 133 -7.15 5.13 13.14
CA GLY A 133 -8.02 5.83 12.19
C GLY A 133 -8.15 5.13 10.83
N MET A 134 -7.37 4.08 10.61
CA MET A 134 -7.40 3.21 9.44
C MET A 134 -7.34 1.78 9.96
N LYS A 135 -8.24 0.95 9.48
CA LYS A 135 -8.32 -0.44 9.88
C LYS A 135 -7.72 -1.33 8.79
N GLU A 136 -7.28 -2.51 9.18
CA GLU A 136 -6.83 -3.56 8.26
C GLU A 136 -7.91 -4.62 8.14
N TYR A 137 -8.04 -5.24 6.96
CA TYR A 137 -9.12 -6.17 6.67
C TYR A 137 -8.63 -7.40 5.93
N GLU A 138 -9.34 -8.50 6.17
CA GLU A 138 -9.43 -9.64 5.26
C GLU A 138 -10.63 -9.44 4.34
N ILE A 139 -10.51 -9.86 3.09
CA ILE A 139 -11.58 -9.80 2.09
C ILE A 139 -11.67 -11.16 1.41
N ALA A 140 -12.89 -11.69 1.32
CA ALA A 140 -13.22 -12.86 0.52
C ALA A 140 -14.07 -12.42 -0.68
N PHE A 141 -13.70 -12.89 -1.85
CA PHE A 141 -14.43 -12.73 -3.11
C PHE A 141 -15.04 -14.07 -3.52
N ASP A 142 -16.33 -14.07 -3.77
CA ASP A 142 -17.10 -15.23 -4.27
C ASP A 142 -18.04 -14.77 -5.39
N GLY A 143 -17.50 -14.63 -6.58
CA GLY A 143 -18.22 -14.13 -7.74
C GLY A 143 -18.37 -12.60 -7.79
N PHE A 144 -17.54 -11.86 -7.06
CA PHE A 144 -17.53 -10.38 -7.15
C PHE A 144 -17.23 -9.94 -8.59
N GLU A 145 -18.06 -9.04 -9.14
CA GLU A 145 -17.97 -8.63 -10.52
C GLU A 145 -17.20 -7.33 -10.68
N VAL A 146 -16.28 -7.31 -11.66
CA VAL A 146 -15.53 -6.13 -12.08
C VAL A 146 -15.74 -5.92 -13.57
N GLY A 147 -16.20 -4.74 -13.98
CA GLY A 147 -16.39 -4.41 -15.39
C GLY A 147 -15.12 -4.60 -16.23
N ALA A 148 -15.25 -5.10 -17.44
CA ALA A 148 -14.10 -5.35 -18.33
C ALA A 148 -13.31 -4.08 -18.63
N ASP A 149 -13.95 -2.91 -18.69
CA ASP A 149 -13.33 -1.60 -18.91
C ASP A 149 -12.45 -1.15 -17.72
N ASN A 150 -12.64 -1.79 -16.58
CA ASN A 150 -11.85 -1.56 -15.37
C ASN A 150 -10.55 -2.40 -15.30
N LEU A 151 -10.22 -3.16 -16.34
CA LEU A 151 -8.91 -3.74 -16.51
C LEU A 151 -7.88 -2.62 -16.77
N LEU A 152 -6.90 -2.45 -15.89
CA LEU A 152 -5.93 -1.35 -15.98
C LEU A 152 -5.10 -1.45 -17.27
N GLY A 153 -5.23 -0.44 -18.13
CA GLY A 153 -4.54 -0.36 -19.41
C GLY A 153 -5.17 -1.23 -20.52
N GLY A 154 -6.26 -1.96 -20.24
CA GLY A 154 -7.03 -2.71 -21.24
C GLY A 154 -6.43 -4.03 -21.71
N GLU A 155 -5.24 -4.42 -21.21
CA GLU A 155 -4.54 -5.67 -21.59
C GLU A 155 -4.25 -6.55 -20.38
N GLU A 156 -4.61 -7.82 -20.48
CA GLU A 156 -4.30 -8.82 -19.45
C GLU A 156 -2.78 -9.12 -19.37
N GLY A 157 -2.34 -9.63 -18.22
CA GLY A 157 -0.97 -10.10 -18.01
C GLY A 157 0.05 -9.01 -17.67
N ASN A 158 -0.34 -7.74 -17.65
CA ASN A 158 0.53 -6.60 -17.35
C ASN A 158 0.54 -6.19 -15.87
N GLY A 159 -0.33 -6.77 -15.03
CA GLY A 159 -0.55 -6.32 -13.66
C GLY A 159 0.69 -6.34 -12.76
N PHE A 160 1.51 -7.37 -12.88
CA PHE A 160 2.76 -7.44 -12.11
C PHE A 160 3.77 -6.36 -12.53
N LYS A 161 3.92 -6.12 -13.83
CA LYS A 161 4.83 -5.09 -14.36
C LYS A 161 4.39 -3.69 -13.90
N GLN A 162 3.10 -3.40 -13.99
CA GLN A 162 2.50 -2.14 -13.53
C GLN A 162 2.74 -1.94 -12.03
N LEU A 163 2.54 -2.99 -11.23
CA LEU A 163 2.77 -2.95 -9.79
C LEU A 163 4.23 -2.73 -9.42
N MET A 164 5.17 -3.38 -10.10
CA MET A 164 6.61 -3.20 -9.83
C MET A 164 7.08 -1.78 -10.10
N ALA A 165 6.60 -1.15 -11.17
CA ALA A 165 6.89 0.26 -11.46
C ALA A 165 6.37 1.20 -10.36
N THR A 166 5.17 0.91 -9.84
CA THR A 166 4.56 1.67 -8.74
C THR A 166 5.31 1.46 -7.42
N PHE A 167 5.81 0.27 -7.16
CA PHE A 167 6.53 -0.04 -5.92
C PHE A 167 7.84 0.72 -5.75
N GLU A 168 8.44 1.25 -6.80
CA GLU A 168 9.59 2.14 -6.67
C GLU A 168 9.21 3.39 -5.83
N SER A 169 8.15 4.09 -6.21
CA SER A 169 7.63 5.25 -5.47
C SER A 169 7.13 4.87 -4.07
N ALA A 170 6.38 3.78 -3.97
CA ALA A 170 5.81 3.32 -2.71
C ALA A 170 6.89 2.97 -1.67
N ARG A 171 8.02 2.41 -2.08
CA ARG A 171 9.15 2.11 -1.19
C ARG A 171 9.83 3.38 -0.67
N ILE A 172 10.02 4.39 -1.51
CA ILE A 172 10.58 5.69 -1.10
C ILE A 172 9.66 6.35 -0.06
N GLN A 173 8.36 6.39 -0.31
CA GLN A 173 7.36 6.93 0.63
C GLN A 173 7.37 6.17 1.96
N THR A 174 7.44 4.85 1.92
CA THR A 174 7.50 4.02 3.13
C THR A 174 8.78 4.28 3.92
N ALA A 175 9.92 4.41 3.25
CA ALA A 175 11.20 4.77 3.87
C ALA A 175 11.14 6.15 4.52
N ALA A 176 10.59 7.16 3.84
CA ALA A 176 10.43 8.50 4.39
C ALA A 176 9.55 8.52 5.65
N ARG A 177 8.46 7.75 5.64
CA ARG A 177 7.59 7.58 6.82
C ARG A 177 8.33 6.90 7.98
N ALA A 178 9.10 5.85 7.71
CA ALA A 178 9.89 5.16 8.72
C ALA A 178 10.96 6.07 9.34
N VAL A 179 11.65 6.87 8.54
CA VAL A 179 12.61 7.89 9.02
C VAL A 179 11.93 8.92 9.92
N GLY A 180 10.71 9.37 9.57
CA GLY A 180 9.94 10.30 10.40
C GLY A 180 9.56 9.70 11.76
N VAL A 181 9.13 8.44 11.80
CA VAL A 181 8.82 7.73 13.06
C VAL A 181 10.08 7.53 13.90
N ALA A 182 11.18 7.12 13.28
CA ALA A 182 12.47 6.94 13.96
C ALA A 182 12.98 8.25 14.56
N GLN A 183 12.86 9.36 13.84
CA GLN A 183 13.23 10.69 14.33
C GLN A 183 12.43 11.07 15.58
N ASN A 184 11.12 10.90 15.54
CA ASN A 184 10.26 11.21 16.69
C ASN A 184 10.62 10.32 17.92
N ALA A 185 10.87 9.04 17.71
CA ALA A 185 11.27 8.13 18.78
C ALA A 185 12.62 8.54 19.40
N PHE A 186 13.58 8.95 18.56
CA PHE A 186 14.87 9.46 18.99
C PHE A 186 14.73 10.73 19.84
N GLU A 187 13.94 11.71 19.38
CA GLU A 187 13.72 12.98 20.09
C GLU A 187 13.08 12.75 21.47
N LEU A 188 12.06 11.88 21.54
CA LEU A 188 11.44 11.49 22.80
C LEU A 188 12.44 10.81 23.75
N GLY A 189 13.26 9.89 23.23
CA GLY A 189 14.29 9.21 24.00
C GLY A 189 15.39 10.14 24.49
N LEU A 190 15.82 11.08 23.63
CA LEU A 190 16.84 12.08 23.98
C LEU A 190 16.33 13.04 25.07
N ASN A 191 15.13 13.60 24.90
CA ASN A 191 14.53 14.50 25.87
C ASN A 191 14.35 13.81 27.23
N TYR A 192 13.81 12.59 27.25
CA TYR A 192 13.70 11.82 28.46
C TYR A 192 15.08 11.55 29.09
N GLY A 193 16.10 11.23 28.30
CA GLY A 193 17.46 11.02 28.77
C GLY A 193 18.10 12.26 29.41
N ILE A 194 17.75 13.45 28.93
CA ILE A 194 18.21 14.74 29.51
C ILE A 194 17.46 15.07 30.81
N GLU A 195 16.15 14.85 30.84
CA GLU A 195 15.30 15.24 31.96
C GLU A 195 15.40 14.27 33.16
N ARG A 196 15.46 12.96 32.88
CA ARG A 196 15.48 11.93 33.90
C ARG A 196 16.76 11.93 34.72
N GLN A 197 16.65 12.14 36.04
CA GLN A 197 17.75 12.14 36.98
C GLN A 197 17.83 10.80 37.72
N GLN A 198 19.00 10.16 37.72
CA GLN A 198 19.33 8.98 38.53
C GLN A 198 20.85 8.98 38.83
N PHE A 199 21.21 8.41 39.97
CA PHE A 199 22.61 8.30 40.43
C PHE A 199 23.38 9.63 40.37
N GLY A 200 22.71 10.71 40.76
CA GLY A 200 23.31 12.04 40.86
C GLY A 200 23.40 12.84 39.55
N GLY A 201 22.72 12.42 38.49
CA GLY A 201 22.74 13.18 37.21
C GLY A 201 21.76 12.69 36.19
N ALA A 202 21.67 13.43 35.07
CA ALA A 202 20.84 13.06 33.94
C ALA A 202 21.31 11.72 33.34
N ILE A 203 20.37 10.84 33.00
CA ILE A 203 20.73 9.49 32.53
C ILE A 203 21.42 9.50 31.14
N VAL A 204 21.30 10.54 30.37
CA VAL A 204 22.05 10.73 29.11
C VAL A 204 23.56 10.74 29.30
N ARG A 205 24.04 11.04 30.53
CA ARG A 205 25.48 11.02 30.85
C ARG A 205 26.07 9.61 30.99
N PHE A 206 25.23 8.59 31.16
CA PHE A 206 25.72 7.22 31.22
C PHE A 206 26.12 6.70 29.86
N PRO A 207 27.34 6.14 29.70
CA PRO A 207 27.83 5.71 28.37
C PRO A 207 26.90 4.76 27.63
N ARG A 208 26.19 3.88 28.36
CA ARG A 208 25.22 2.95 27.76
C ARG A 208 23.99 3.65 27.15
N VAL A 209 23.55 4.76 27.75
CA VAL A 209 22.43 5.57 27.25
C VAL A 209 22.92 6.47 26.12
N ALA A 210 23.99 7.22 26.36
CA ALA A 210 24.58 8.10 25.35
C ALA A 210 24.96 7.36 24.07
N GLY A 211 25.60 6.18 24.21
CA GLY A 211 25.99 5.38 23.05
C GLY A 211 24.81 4.89 22.20
N LYS A 212 23.69 4.50 22.81
CA LYS A 212 22.48 4.13 22.07
C LYS A 212 21.89 5.33 21.33
N LEU A 213 21.78 6.48 22.00
CA LEU A 213 21.26 7.70 21.37
C LEU A 213 22.14 8.17 20.24
N ALA A 214 23.46 8.13 20.40
CA ALA A 214 24.40 8.48 19.32
C ALA A 214 24.24 7.55 18.11
N TRP A 215 24.09 6.24 18.36
CA TRP A 215 23.89 5.26 17.30
C TRP A 215 22.58 5.46 16.56
N MET A 216 21.47 5.69 17.28
CA MET A 216 20.17 6.04 16.68
C MET A 216 20.29 7.28 15.78
N ALA A 217 20.98 8.33 16.23
CA ALA A 217 21.16 9.55 15.43
C ALA A 217 21.91 9.27 14.11
N VAL A 218 22.95 8.44 14.15
CA VAL A 218 23.73 8.05 12.96
C VAL A 218 22.87 7.25 12.00
N GLU A 219 22.17 6.22 12.48
CA GLU A 219 21.32 5.37 11.63
C GLU A 219 20.19 6.16 10.98
N ILE A 220 19.52 7.05 11.71
CA ILE A 220 18.48 7.93 11.18
C ILE A 220 19.05 8.86 10.09
N MET A 221 20.23 9.44 10.33
CA MET A 221 20.89 10.29 9.34
C MET A 221 21.20 9.50 8.05
N MET A 222 21.78 8.32 8.17
CA MET A 222 22.11 7.45 7.02
C MET A 222 20.86 7.06 6.25
N ALA A 223 19.81 6.57 6.92
CA ALA A 223 18.55 6.20 6.31
C ALA A 223 17.88 7.38 5.59
N ARG A 224 17.92 8.57 6.20
CA ARG A 224 17.38 9.80 5.60
C ARG A 224 18.13 10.18 4.33
N GLN A 225 19.46 10.17 4.35
CA GLN A 225 20.26 10.52 3.17
C GLN A 225 20.05 9.53 2.02
N LEU A 226 19.96 8.23 2.33
CA LEU A 226 19.67 7.20 1.34
C LEU A 226 18.26 7.37 0.75
N THR A 227 17.26 7.68 1.58
CA THR A 227 15.89 7.96 1.13
C THR A 227 15.85 9.17 0.20
N TYR A 228 16.53 10.26 0.54
CA TYR A 228 16.63 11.44 -0.32
C TYR A 228 17.41 11.17 -1.60
N PHE A 229 18.44 10.34 -1.54
CA PHE A 229 19.16 9.92 -2.75
C PHE A 229 18.24 9.16 -3.69
N ALA A 230 17.50 8.15 -3.18
CA ALA A 230 16.54 7.36 -3.97
C ALA A 230 15.46 8.27 -4.60
N ALA A 231 14.89 9.21 -3.82
CA ALA A 231 13.90 10.16 -4.33
C ALA A 231 14.46 11.01 -5.48
N ARG A 232 15.68 11.56 -5.33
CA ARG A 232 16.33 12.32 -6.41
C ARG A 232 16.63 11.49 -7.65
N GLN A 233 16.96 10.19 -7.51
CA GLN A 233 17.10 9.30 -8.67
C GLN A 233 15.78 9.12 -9.40
N LYS A 234 14.68 8.94 -8.65
CA LYS A 234 13.33 8.84 -9.21
C LYS A 234 12.93 10.11 -9.98
N ASP A 235 13.16 11.30 -9.38
CA ASP A 235 12.87 12.59 -10.02
C ASP A 235 13.64 12.79 -11.34
N GLN A 236 14.81 12.18 -11.47
CA GLN A 236 15.63 12.18 -12.68
C GLN A 236 15.26 11.07 -13.69
N GLY A 237 14.19 10.31 -13.43
CA GLY A 237 13.78 9.18 -14.26
C GLY A 237 14.75 8.00 -14.22
N ARG A 238 15.62 7.92 -13.22
CA ARG A 238 16.57 6.82 -13.03
C ARG A 238 15.97 5.76 -12.12
N ARG A 239 16.36 4.53 -12.37
CA ARG A 239 15.99 3.41 -11.51
C ARG A 239 16.52 3.60 -10.09
N CYS A 240 15.67 3.35 -9.07
CA CYS A 240 15.99 3.63 -7.67
C CYS A 240 15.63 2.48 -6.70
N ASP A 241 15.39 1.28 -7.23
CA ASP A 241 15.00 0.09 -6.48
C ASP A 241 16.18 -0.86 -6.15
N LEU A 242 17.37 -0.34 -6.11
CA LEU A 242 18.62 -1.06 -5.82
C LEU A 242 18.87 -1.18 -4.32
#